data_ca4c768dd80e691ffefef6a1c43863f3
#
_entry.id   ca4c768dd80e691ffefef6a1c43863f3
#
_cell.length_a   1.000
_cell.length_b   1.000
_cell.length_c   1.000
_cell.angle_alpha   90.00
_cell.angle_beta   90.00
_cell.angle_gamma   90.00
#
_symmetry.space_group_name_H-M   'P 1'
#
loop_
_entity.id
_entity.type
_entity.pdbx_description
1 polymer ?
#
loop_
_entity_poly.entity_id
_entity_poly.type
_entity_poly.pdbx_seq_one_letter_code
_entity_poly.pdbx_strand_id
1 'polypeptide(L)'
;MDDRQQLATLRAQMSNVGSMFALAMVMFDRTEEPEILRLAVSSLRALGPYQVEGTYLVRAAGLTTVDGDDALVDELTELGGDDGPITAEGPVWSWAFSMRAVGGHTGYLVVSSDAEPSIDQRFLLTTLAQLTGSALMSAGLHERARTAAAELSGLNARLAVANAQLAEAVSDLEQRQRIHEVLTRVAAAGEGVGGIADALHELTGLAVAVEDRFGNLVVWAGPGRPCAYRRLRPRAWAELLTAIRRAGRATRHRNRILAVAQPRDEVMGVLSIVDADHRAGDLELYALEHGAVVLATELAHQRVLAEAELRLRRDLVDDLIDGTDDESAWARAAAVGHDLHQPHQVLVARWDAGPRDEDLATALGRAATRVLGSGALTAHRGGCAVLLVPQPEQLGERLSWVELHRVVTSFLQTPRGSIGVGRPCDRPSNLPRSYSEALRALQVRLASDSTGGVTRFDELGIYRLLAAGAADGEVQAFVREWLGALIDYDTANRSDLVTTLWQYYECGGNYDSTARALTIHRSTLRYRLRRIRDLTGHDLGAVEIKLNLHVATRAWRVLRDSSTGRDGHGPPSTASTG
;
A
#
# COMPACT_ATOMS: atom_id res chain seq x y z
N MET A 1 -91.18 -76.89 -9.55
CA MET A 1 -89.92 -77.21 -8.79
C MET A 1 -88.73 -76.40 -9.26
N ASP A 2 -88.85 -75.67 -10.37
CA ASP A 2 -87.74 -74.97 -11.04
C ASP A 2 -87.41 -73.63 -10.43
N ASP A 3 -88.43 -72.80 -9.99
CA ASP A 3 -88.19 -71.43 -9.48
C ASP A 3 -87.40 -71.36 -8.14
N ARG A 4 -87.58 -72.35 -7.26
CA ARG A 4 -86.83 -72.37 -5.98
C ARG A 4 -85.35 -72.71 -6.18
N GLN A 5 -85.07 -73.53 -7.20
CA GLN A 5 -83.76 -73.96 -7.55
C GLN A 5 -82.99 -72.79 -8.23
N GLN A 6 -83.66 -72.03 -9.11
CA GLN A 6 -83.12 -70.82 -9.73
C GLN A 6 -82.85 -69.74 -8.71
N LEU A 7 -83.76 -69.50 -7.74
CA LEU A 7 -83.57 -68.55 -6.66
C LEU A 7 -82.43 -68.93 -5.71
N ALA A 8 -82.26 -70.24 -5.45
CA ALA A 8 -81.11 -70.74 -4.66
C ALA A 8 -79.77 -70.50 -5.37
N THR A 9 -79.72 -70.73 -6.69
CA THR A 9 -78.56 -70.55 -7.54
C THR A 9 -78.19 -69.03 -7.63
N LEU A 10 -79.17 -68.16 -7.84
CA LEU A 10 -78.97 -66.72 -7.87
C LEU A 10 -78.48 -66.21 -6.52
N ARG A 11 -78.99 -66.69 -5.40
CA ARG A 11 -78.51 -66.33 -4.06
C ARG A 11 -77.09 -66.80 -3.81
N ALA A 12 -76.73 -67.97 -4.25
CA ALA A 12 -75.35 -68.50 -4.17
C ALA A 12 -74.38 -67.66 -5.00
N GLN A 13 -74.79 -67.31 -6.26
CA GLN A 13 -73.97 -66.43 -7.12
C GLN A 13 -73.80 -65.03 -6.54
N MET A 14 -74.86 -64.39 -5.99
CA MET A 14 -74.78 -63.14 -5.31
C MET A 14 -73.85 -63.18 -4.06
N SER A 15 -73.92 -64.28 -3.31
CA SER A 15 -73.05 -64.50 -2.15
C SER A 15 -71.56 -64.55 -2.54
N ASN A 16 -71.31 -65.31 -3.65
CA ASN A 16 -69.96 -65.46 -4.17
C ASN A 16 -69.34 -64.10 -4.68
N VAL A 17 -70.16 -63.30 -5.38
CA VAL A 17 -69.77 -61.98 -5.85
C VAL A 17 -69.49 -61.04 -4.66
N GLY A 18 -70.36 -61.09 -3.65
CA GLY A 18 -70.14 -60.28 -2.41
C GLY A 18 -68.87 -60.69 -1.67
N SER A 19 -68.58 -61.99 -1.62
CA SER A 19 -67.34 -62.49 -0.99
C SER A 19 -66.08 -62.08 -1.78
N MET A 20 -66.16 -62.15 -3.13
CA MET A 20 -65.05 -61.69 -3.99
C MET A 20 -64.80 -60.19 -3.87
N PHE A 21 -65.84 -59.38 -3.78
CA PHE A 21 -65.69 -57.92 -3.56
C PHE A 21 -65.05 -57.59 -2.20
N ALA A 22 -65.49 -58.25 -1.13
CA ALA A 22 -64.89 -58.11 0.18
C ALA A 22 -63.42 -58.52 0.18
N LEU A 23 -63.07 -59.60 -0.49
CA LEU A 23 -61.69 -60.05 -0.65
C LEU A 23 -60.86 -59.05 -1.44
N ALA A 24 -61.40 -58.52 -2.56
CA ALA A 24 -60.73 -57.49 -3.33
C ALA A 24 -60.36 -56.26 -2.45
N MET A 25 -61.33 -55.77 -1.65
CA MET A 25 -61.06 -54.64 -0.73
C MET A 25 -59.93 -54.96 0.23
N VAL A 26 -59.89 -56.14 0.81
CA VAL A 26 -58.84 -56.55 1.75
C VAL A 26 -57.48 -56.70 1.04
N MET A 27 -57.47 -57.26 -0.19
CA MET A 27 -56.25 -57.46 -0.97
C MET A 27 -55.63 -56.13 -1.42
N PHE A 28 -56.43 -55.14 -1.85
CA PHE A 28 -55.95 -53.81 -2.26
C PHE A 28 -55.52 -52.96 -1.11
N ASP A 29 -55.94 -53.22 0.13
CA ASP A 29 -55.49 -52.57 1.34
C ASP A 29 -54.10 -53.09 1.79
N ARG A 30 -53.63 -54.21 1.23
CA ARG A 30 -52.32 -54.78 1.52
C ARG A 30 -51.22 -54.14 0.63
N THR A 31 -50.11 -53.84 1.23
CA THR A 31 -48.96 -53.24 0.55
C THR A 31 -47.81 -54.23 0.33
N GLU A 32 -47.88 -55.38 1.02
CA GLU A 32 -46.84 -56.41 0.93
C GLU A 32 -47.22 -57.57 0.06
N GLU A 33 -46.39 -57.90 -0.91
CA GLU A 33 -46.62 -59.04 -1.86
C GLU A 33 -46.90 -60.38 -1.16
N PRO A 34 -46.15 -60.79 -0.10
CA PRO A 34 -46.41 -62.05 0.58
C PRO A 34 -47.79 -62.11 1.28
N GLU A 35 -48.33 -60.98 1.72
CA GLU A 35 -49.65 -60.91 2.35
C GLU A 35 -50.76 -61.06 1.34
N ILE A 36 -50.63 -60.46 0.16
CA ILE A 36 -51.57 -60.54 -0.93
C ILE A 36 -51.66 -62.01 -1.43
N LEU A 37 -50.49 -62.63 -1.61
CA LEU A 37 -50.45 -64.06 -2.05
C LEU A 37 -51.02 -65.01 -1.01
N ARG A 38 -50.72 -64.83 0.28
CA ARG A 38 -51.31 -65.63 1.38
C ARG A 38 -52.81 -65.46 1.44
N LEU A 39 -53.38 -64.29 1.19
CA LEU A 39 -54.79 -64.04 1.11
C LEU A 39 -55.41 -64.76 -0.08
N ALA A 40 -54.77 -64.74 -1.26
CA ALA A 40 -55.23 -65.48 -2.45
C ALA A 40 -55.27 -66.96 -2.18
N VAL A 41 -54.18 -67.55 -1.66
CA VAL A 41 -54.09 -68.98 -1.33
C VAL A 41 -55.14 -69.39 -0.28
N SER A 42 -55.35 -68.63 0.76
CA SER A 42 -56.33 -68.93 1.81
C SER A 42 -57.76 -68.82 1.30
N SER A 43 -58.04 -67.91 0.38
CA SER A 43 -59.38 -67.74 -0.24
C SER A 43 -59.74 -68.86 -1.21
N LEU A 44 -58.75 -69.42 -1.85
CA LEU A 44 -58.94 -70.60 -2.74
C LEU A 44 -59.57 -71.81 -2.01
N ARG A 45 -59.08 -72.04 -0.79
CA ARG A 45 -59.61 -73.10 0.07
C ARG A 45 -61.09 -72.90 0.46
N ALA A 46 -61.54 -71.68 0.50
CA ALA A 46 -62.91 -71.30 0.81
C ALA A 46 -63.86 -71.47 -0.42
N LEU A 47 -63.30 -71.46 -1.65
CA LEU A 47 -64.06 -71.59 -2.90
C LEU A 47 -64.36 -73.05 -3.27
N GLY A 48 -63.68 -74.02 -2.69
CA GLY A 48 -63.89 -75.42 -2.97
C GLY A 48 -62.72 -76.33 -2.58
N PRO A 49 -62.74 -77.60 -2.92
CA PRO A 49 -61.68 -78.57 -2.62
C PRO A 49 -60.47 -78.37 -3.57
N TYR A 50 -59.95 -77.14 -3.60
CA TYR A 50 -58.82 -76.79 -4.44
C TYR A 50 -57.52 -76.76 -3.61
N GLN A 51 -56.44 -77.24 -4.23
CA GLN A 51 -55.09 -77.14 -3.69
C GLN A 51 -54.29 -76.18 -4.56
N VAL A 52 -53.38 -75.44 -3.92
CA VAL A 52 -52.42 -74.55 -4.63
C VAL A 52 -51.17 -75.38 -4.83
N GLU A 53 -50.80 -75.62 -6.05
CA GLU A 53 -49.55 -76.30 -6.43
C GLU A 53 -48.38 -75.32 -6.51
N GLY A 54 -48.70 -74.07 -6.78
CA GLY A 54 -47.65 -73.03 -6.79
C GLY A 54 -48.15 -71.63 -7.12
N THR A 55 -47.34 -70.67 -6.75
CA THR A 55 -47.50 -69.25 -7.10
C THR A 55 -46.24 -68.80 -7.79
N TYR A 56 -46.39 -68.27 -8.97
CA TYR A 56 -45.28 -67.81 -9.82
C TYR A 56 -45.45 -66.32 -10.17
N LEU A 57 -44.40 -65.57 -10.07
CA LEU A 57 -44.43 -64.10 -10.36
C LEU A 57 -43.49 -63.76 -11.48
N VAL A 58 -43.92 -62.83 -12.33
CA VAL A 58 -43.05 -62.24 -13.35
C VAL A 58 -42.13 -61.20 -12.71
N ARG A 59 -40.84 -61.47 -12.77
CA ARG A 59 -39.75 -60.56 -12.28
C ARG A 59 -38.94 -60.11 -13.49
N ALA A 60 -37.98 -59.18 -13.24
CA ALA A 60 -37.08 -58.67 -14.28
C ALA A 60 -36.26 -59.81 -14.96
N ALA A 61 -35.99 -60.88 -14.26
CA ALA A 61 -35.28 -62.09 -14.78
C ALA A 61 -36.16 -63.14 -15.45
N GLY A 62 -37.46 -62.89 -15.53
CA GLY A 62 -38.43 -63.86 -16.05
C GLY A 62 -39.44 -64.37 -15.00
N LEU A 63 -40.10 -65.48 -15.27
CA LEU A 63 -41.03 -66.09 -14.32
C LEU A 63 -40.26 -66.78 -13.19
N THR A 64 -40.60 -66.47 -11.96
CA THR A 64 -39.92 -66.99 -10.75
C THR A 64 -40.92 -67.61 -9.81
N THR A 65 -40.57 -68.76 -9.24
CA THR A 65 -41.36 -69.48 -8.24
C THR A 65 -41.31 -68.68 -6.91
N VAL A 66 -42.46 -68.38 -6.33
CA VAL A 66 -42.58 -67.88 -4.95
C VAL A 66 -42.84 -69.01 -3.99
N ASP A 67 -43.72 -69.93 -4.37
CA ASP A 67 -44.06 -71.15 -3.67
C ASP A 67 -44.49 -72.18 -4.72
N GLY A 68 -43.96 -73.40 -4.71
CA GLY A 68 -44.29 -74.45 -5.69
C GLY A 68 -43.05 -75.13 -6.29
N ASP A 69 -43.26 -75.91 -7.39
CA ASP A 69 -42.22 -76.63 -8.10
C ASP A 69 -41.62 -75.83 -9.24
N ASP A 70 -40.30 -75.67 -9.23
CA ASP A 70 -39.56 -74.97 -10.30
C ASP A 70 -39.64 -75.66 -11.65
N ALA A 71 -39.99 -76.99 -11.68
CA ALA A 71 -40.17 -77.75 -12.90
C ALA A 71 -41.33 -77.22 -13.75
N LEU A 72 -42.32 -76.55 -13.19
CA LEU A 72 -43.43 -75.94 -13.88
C LEU A 72 -43.15 -74.62 -14.57
N VAL A 73 -42.00 -73.98 -14.31
CA VAL A 73 -41.67 -72.67 -14.84
C VAL A 73 -41.60 -72.63 -16.36
N ASP A 74 -41.05 -73.69 -16.98
CA ASP A 74 -40.93 -73.76 -18.44
C ASP A 74 -42.34 -73.94 -19.08
N GLU A 75 -43.20 -74.83 -18.53
CA GLU A 75 -44.56 -75.02 -19.01
C GLU A 75 -45.41 -73.74 -18.83
N LEU A 76 -45.29 -73.07 -17.71
CA LEU A 76 -45.96 -71.79 -17.45
C LEU A 76 -45.47 -70.67 -18.38
N THR A 77 -44.21 -70.72 -18.77
CA THR A 77 -43.64 -69.73 -19.71
C THR A 77 -44.19 -69.93 -21.12
N GLU A 78 -44.42 -71.19 -21.54
CA GLU A 78 -45.07 -71.53 -22.82
C GLU A 78 -46.52 -71.03 -22.93
N LEU A 79 -47.24 -70.89 -21.79
CA LEU A 79 -48.60 -70.33 -21.79
C LEU A 79 -48.62 -68.83 -22.16
N GLY A 80 -47.45 -68.12 -22.14
CA GLY A 80 -47.35 -66.75 -22.64
C GLY A 80 -48.23 -65.74 -21.91
N GLY A 81 -48.64 -66.02 -20.68
CA GLY A 81 -49.53 -65.19 -19.87
C GLY A 81 -51.00 -65.52 -19.97
N ASP A 82 -51.39 -66.55 -20.72
CA ASP A 82 -52.77 -67.01 -20.82
C ASP A 82 -53.06 -68.08 -19.78
N ASP A 83 -54.38 -68.28 -19.44
CA ASP A 83 -54.84 -69.39 -18.61
C ASP A 83 -54.70 -70.68 -19.37
N GLY A 84 -54.23 -71.77 -18.74
CA GLY A 84 -54.06 -73.03 -19.44
C GLY A 84 -53.90 -74.25 -18.54
N PRO A 85 -54.04 -75.44 -19.09
CA PRO A 85 -53.83 -76.72 -18.37
C PRO A 85 -52.33 -76.87 -18.06
N ILE A 86 -52.03 -77.49 -16.91
CA ILE A 86 -50.66 -77.77 -16.47
C ILE A 86 -50.56 -79.22 -16.09
N THR A 87 -49.47 -79.90 -16.45
CA THR A 87 -49.19 -81.28 -16.15
C THR A 87 -48.60 -81.40 -14.73
N ALA A 88 -49.45 -81.69 -13.74
CA ALA A 88 -49.03 -82.00 -12.38
C ALA A 88 -49.19 -83.50 -12.06
N GLU A 89 -48.21 -84.08 -11.39
CA GLU A 89 -48.28 -85.51 -11.00
C GLU A 89 -49.31 -85.73 -9.88
N GLY A 90 -50.37 -86.50 -10.16
CA GLY A 90 -51.29 -86.98 -9.14
C GLY A 90 -52.73 -86.48 -9.23
N PRO A 91 -53.08 -85.20 -9.32
CA PRO A 91 -54.43 -84.69 -9.37
C PRO A 91 -55.08 -84.92 -10.74
N VAL A 92 -56.44 -85.12 -10.76
CA VAL A 92 -57.20 -85.34 -12.01
C VAL A 92 -57.28 -84.09 -12.88
N TRP A 93 -57.20 -82.96 -12.27
CA TRP A 93 -57.26 -81.66 -12.95
C TRP A 93 -56.26 -80.66 -12.33
N SER A 94 -55.43 -80.02 -13.18
CA SER A 94 -54.51 -78.98 -12.80
C SER A 94 -54.54 -77.86 -13.83
N TRP A 95 -54.51 -76.57 -13.36
CA TRP A 95 -54.70 -75.43 -14.23
C TRP A 95 -53.88 -74.19 -13.70
N ALA A 96 -53.24 -73.50 -14.60
CA ALA A 96 -52.60 -72.22 -14.32
C ALA A 96 -53.57 -71.09 -14.62
N PHE A 97 -53.89 -70.32 -13.61
CA PHE A 97 -54.65 -69.07 -13.72
C PHE A 97 -53.70 -67.86 -13.81
N SER A 98 -53.82 -67.14 -14.91
CA SER A 98 -53.00 -65.95 -15.14
C SER A 98 -53.43 -64.83 -14.22
N MET A 99 -52.49 -64.32 -13.45
CA MET A 99 -52.64 -63.12 -12.65
C MET A 99 -52.35 -61.88 -13.52
N ARG A 100 -53.39 -61.19 -13.99
CA ARG A 100 -53.29 -60.05 -14.89
C ARG A 100 -53.75 -58.76 -14.20
N ALA A 101 -53.09 -57.66 -14.53
CA ALA A 101 -53.51 -56.35 -14.17
C ALA A 101 -53.51 -55.41 -15.40
N VAL A 102 -53.94 -54.17 -15.27
CA VAL A 102 -53.97 -53.20 -16.38
C VAL A 102 -52.55 -52.95 -16.97
N GLY A 103 -51.49 -53.22 -16.22
CA GLY A 103 -50.10 -53.11 -16.68
C GLY A 103 -49.53 -54.41 -17.31
N GLY A 104 -50.31 -55.49 -17.46
CA GLY A 104 -49.80 -56.70 -18.05
C GLY A 104 -49.95 -57.95 -17.15
N HIS A 105 -49.27 -59.03 -17.54
CA HIS A 105 -49.21 -60.29 -16.81
C HIS A 105 -48.22 -60.13 -15.61
N THR A 106 -48.71 -60.50 -14.41
CA THR A 106 -47.93 -60.38 -13.15
C THR A 106 -47.47 -61.73 -12.64
N GLY A 107 -48.04 -62.82 -13.12
CA GLY A 107 -47.69 -64.21 -12.71
C GLY A 107 -48.81 -65.22 -12.88
N TYR A 108 -48.61 -66.37 -12.28
CA TYR A 108 -49.56 -67.45 -12.30
C TYR A 108 -49.92 -67.98 -10.91
N LEU A 109 -51.16 -68.33 -10.72
CA LEU A 109 -51.65 -69.14 -9.60
C LEU A 109 -51.99 -70.51 -10.13
N VAL A 110 -51.23 -71.52 -9.78
CA VAL A 110 -51.46 -72.93 -10.23
C VAL A 110 -52.31 -73.62 -9.20
N VAL A 111 -53.45 -74.18 -9.70
CA VAL A 111 -54.45 -74.78 -8.84
C VAL A 111 -54.77 -76.18 -9.36
N SER A 112 -54.93 -77.19 -8.46
CA SER A 112 -55.30 -78.56 -8.74
C SER A 112 -56.57 -78.96 -7.99
N SER A 113 -57.24 -80.06 -8.49
CA SER A 113 -58.40 -80.62 -7.87
C SER A 113 -58.63 -82.08 -8.36
N ASP A 114 -59.28 -82.90 -7.55
CA ASP A 114 -59.62 -84.26 -7.91
C ASP A 114 -60.78 -84.37 -8.95
N ALA A 115 -61.43 -83.21 -9.23
CA ALA A 115 -62.51 -83.16 -10.23
C ALA A 115 -62.43 -81.82 -11.00
N GLU A 116 -62.83 -81.87 -12.29
CA GLU A 116 -62.84 -80.62 -13.11
C GLU A 116 -63.87 -79.60 -12.57
N PRO A 117 -63.50 -78.36 -12.33
CA PRO A 117 -64.39 -77.32 -11.87
C PRO A 117 -65.51 -77.01 -12.87
N SER A 118 -66.72 -76.71 -12.36
CA SER A 118 -67.79 -76.18 -13.19
C SER A 118 -67.44 -74.84 -13.83
N ILE A 119 -68.15 -74.39 -14.83
CA ILE A 119 -67.93 -73.10 -15.51
C ILE A 119 -67.99 -71.95 -14.50
N ASP A 120 -68.91 -71.94 -13.57
CA ASP A 120 -69.05 -70.91 -12.52
C ASP A 120 -67.87 -70.95 -11.55
N GLN A 121 -67.39 -72.11 -11.18
CA GLN A 121 -66.23 -72.26 -10.30
C GLN A 121 -64.94 -71.82 -11.01
N ARG A 122 -64.77 -72.16 -12.27
CA ARG A 122 -63.60 -71.68 -13.06
C ARG A 122 -63.62 -70.14 -13.18
N PHE A 123 -64.78 -69.53 -13.41
CA PHE A 123 -64.94 -68.09 -13.42
C PHE A 123 -64.48 -67.42 -12.07
N LEU A 124 -64.82 -68.01 -10.93
CA LEU A 124 -64.38 -67.53 -9.62
C LEU A 124 -62.87 -67.65 -9.44
N LEU A 125 -62.27 -68.73 -9.89
CA LEU A 125 -60.81 -68.92 -9.84
C LEU A 125 -60.06 -67.91 -10.71
N THR A 126 -60.54 -67.75 -11.97
CA THR A 126 -59.98 -66.70 -12.85
C THR A 126 -60.14 -65.32 -12.26
N THR A 127 -61.31 -65.02 -11.66
CA THR A 127 -61.52 -63.71 -11.01
C THR A 127 -60.60 -63.51 -9.83
N LEU A 128 -60.37 -64.52 -9.00
CA LEU A 128 -59.43 -64.46 -7.89
C LEU A 128 -58.00 -64.19 -8.37
N ALA A 129 -57.55 -64.87 -9.41
CA ALA A 129 -56.22 -64.67 -9.98
C ALA A 129 -56.05 -63.24 -10.54
N GLN A 130 -57.08 -62.71 -11.23
CA GLN A 130 -57.06 -61.35 -11.75
C GLN A 130 -57.04 -60.30 -10.62
N LEU A 131 -57.85 -60.49 -9.55
CA LEU A 131 -57.81 -59.61 -8.37
C LEU A 131 -56.46 -59.66 -7.69
N THR A 132 -55.84 -60.81 -7.56
CA THR A 132 -54.52 -61.02 -7.01
C THR A 132 -53.45 -60.25 -7.82
N GLY A 133 -53.49 -60.43 -9.15
CA GLY A 133 -52.58 -59.74 -10.07
C GLY A 133 -52.71 -58.20 -9.98
N SER A 134 -53.95 -57.72 -9.93
CA SER A 134 -54.21 -56.28 -9.78
C SER A 134 -53.74 -55.69 -8.43
N ALA A 135 -53.93 -56.44 -7.33
CA ALA A 135 -53.48 -56.06 -5.99
C ALA A 135 -51.93 -56.01 -5.91
N LEU A 136 -51.26 -57.02 -6.48
CA LEU A 136 -49.80 -57.08 -6.57
C LEU A 136 -49.23 -55.90 -7.37
N MET A 137 -49.84 -55.55 -8.50
CA MET A 137 -49.44 -54.42 -9.30
C MET A 137 -49.61 -53.11 -8.53
N SER A 138 -50.75 -52.93 -7.84
CA SER A 138 -51.02 -51.75 -6.99
C SER A 138 -49.97 -51.60 -5.87
N ALA A 139 -49.67 -52.69 -5.15
CA ALA A 139 -48.65 -52.72 -4.11
C ALA A 139 -47.27 -52.34 -4.65
N GLY A 140 -46.86 -52.87 -5.81
CA GLY A 140 -45.61 -52.57 -6.47
C GLY A 140 -45.49 -51.08 -6.91
N LEU A 141 -46.60 -50.49 -7.40
CA LEU A 141 -46.65 -49.08 -7.74
C LEU A 141 -46.51 -48.15 -6.49
N HIS A 142 -47.21 -48.49 -5.40
CA HIS A 142 -47.12 -47.77 -4.14
C HIS A 142 -45.71 -47.81 -3.57
N GLU A 143 -45.03 -48.95 -3.61
CA GLU A 143 -43.64 -49.03 -3.08
C GLU A 143 -42.64 -48.21 -3.90
N ARG A 144 -42.77 -48.25 -5.24
CA ARG A 144 -41.95 -47.40 -6.12
C ARG A 144 -42.20 -45.92 -5.86
N ALA A 145 -43.45 -45.51 -5.70
CA ALA A 145 -43.81 -44.14 -5.40
C ALA A 145 -43.22 -43.67 -4.04
N ARG A 146 -43.29 -44.55 -3.02
CA ARG A 146 -42.69 -44.26 -1.70
C ARG A 146 -41.17 -44.09 -1.77
N THR A 147 -40.49 -45.02 -2.49
CA THR A 147 -39.03 -44.93 -2.65
C THR A 147 -38.62 -43.67 -3.40
N ALA A 148 -39.28 -43.33 -4.50
CA ALA A 148 -39.03 -42.12 -5.27
C ALA A 148 -39.27 -40.85 -4.43
N ALA A 149 -40.35 -40.84 -3.63
CA ALA A 149 -40.63 -39.70 -2.73
C ALA A 149 -39.55 -39.53 -1.64
N ALA A 150 -39.05 -40.65 -1.08
CA ALA A 150 -37.95 -40.60 -0.10
C ALA A 150 -36.65 -40.09 -0.71
N GLU A 151 -36.30 -40.53 -1.92
CA GLU A 151 -35.12 -40.05 -2.66
C GLU A 151 -35.22 -38.58 -2.98
N LEU A 152 -36.36 -38.11 -3.48
CA LEU A 152 -36.61 -36.71 -3.78
C LEU A 152 -36.51 -35.83 -2.50
N SER A 153 -37.07 -36.31 -1.39
CA SER A 153 -36.96 -35.62 -0.09
C SER A 153 -35.48 -35.50 0.36
N GLY A 154 -34.71 -36.58 0.21
CA GLY A 154 -33.28 -36.57 0.52
C GLY A 154 -32.47 -35.63 -0.37
N LEU A 155 -32.74 -35.59 -1.67
CA LEU A 155 -32.11 -34.67 -2.61
C LEU A 155 -32.45 -33.21 -2.30
N ASN A 156 -33.72 -32.91 -2.01
CA ASN A 156 -34.15 -31.55 -1.65
C ASN A 156 -33.49 -31.06 -0.36
N ALA A 157 -33.34 -31.92 0.64
CA ALA A 157 -32.64 -31.59 1.87
C ALA A 157 -31.15 -31.25 1.60
N ARG A 158 -30.47 -32.04 0.77
CA ARG A 158 -29.06 -31.76 0.37
C ARG A 158 -28.94 -30.46 -0.41
N LEU A 159 -29.87 -30.21 -1.33
CA LEU A 159 -29.90 -28.99 -2.13
C LEU A 159 -30.09 -27.74 -1.25
N ALA A 160 -31.00 -27.83 -0.26
CA ALA A 160 -31.23 -26.74 0.68
C ALA A 160 -29.96 -26.39 1.49
N VAL A 161 -29.23 -27.41 1.98
CA VAL A 161 -27.94 -27.18 2.69
C VAL A 161 -26.89 -26.55 1.78
N ALA A 162 -26.74 -27.09 0.55
CA ALA A 162 -25.77 -26.54 -0.41
C ALA A 162 -26.10 -25.09 -0.80
N ASN A 163 -27.37 -24.77 -1.00
CA ASN A 163 -27.80 -23.40 -1.30
C ASN A 163 -27.54 -22.44 -0.13
N ALA A 164 -27.74 -22.86 1.12
CA ALA A 164 -27.43 -22.05 2.30
C ALA A 164 -25.93 -21.77 2.40
N GLN A 165 -25.08 -22.77 2.20
CA GLN A 165 -23.62 -22.61 2.18
C GLN A 165 -23.14 -21.70 1.05
N LEU A 166 -23.74 -21.83 -0.14
CA LEU A 166 -23.42 -20.96 -1.28
C LEU A 166 -23.81 -19.50 -0.99
N ALA A 167 -25.00 -19.27 -0.42
CA ALA A 167 -25.46 -17.93 -0.06
C ALA A 167 -24.53 -17.26 0.98
N GLU A 168 -24.07 -18.02 1.97
CA GLU A 168 -23.10 -17.54 2.97
C GLU A 168 -21.75 -17.17 2.31
N ALA A 169 -21.23 -18.05 1.44
CA ALA A 169 -19.98 -17.80 0.72
C ALA A 169 -20.07 -16.59 -0.23
N VAL A 170 -21.19 -16.42 -0.92
CA VAL A 170 -21.42 -15.24 -1.77
C VAL A 170 -21.47 -13.96 -0.94
N SER A 171 -22.17 -13.96 0.20
CA SER A 171 -22.24 -12.81 1.09
C SER A 171 -20.84 -12.41 1.62
N ASP A 172 -20.01 -13.37 2.02
CA ASP A 172 -18.63 -13.13 2.46
C ASP A 172 -17.77 -12.51 1.33
N LEU A 173 -17.88 -13.04 0.12
CA LEU A 173 -17.18 -12.50 -1.05
C LEU A 173 -17.63 -11.07 -1.37
N GLU A 174 -18.91 -10.77 -1.34
CA GLU A 174 -19.44 -9.41 -1.57
C GLU A 174 -18.94 -8.41 -0.53
N GLN A 175 -18.85 -8.82 0.74
CA GLN A 175 -18.32 -7.96 1.80
C GLN A 175 -16.83 -7.69 1.59
N ARG A 176 -16.04 -8.71 1.26
CA ARG A 176 -14.60 -8.54 0.94
C ARG A 176 -14.38 -7.66 -0.28
N GLN A 177 -15.19 -7.83 -1.32
CA GLN A 177 -15.13 -6.99 -2.51
C GLN A 177 -15.45 -5.52 -2.17
N ARG A 178 -16.46 -5.27 -1.36
CA ARG A 178 -16.79 -3.91 -0.88
C ARG A 178 -15.63 -3.26 -0.14
N ILE A 179 -14.96 -3.98 0.75
CA ILE A 179 -13.76 -3.50 1.45
C ILE A 179 -12.68 -3.11 0.45
N HIS A 180 -12.40 -3.97 -0.53
CA HIS A 180 -11.43 -3.71 -1.58
C HIS A 180 -11.77 -2.45 -2.39
N GLU A 181 -13.02 -2.31 -2.83
CA GLU A 181 -13.48 -1.17 -3.62
C GLU A 181 -13.37 0.16 -2.86
N VAL A 182 -13.77 0.17 -1.58
CA VAL A 182 -13.70 1.38 -0.74
C VAL A 182 -12.25 1.81 -0.56
N LEU A 183 -11.37 0.91 -0.14
CA LEU A 183 -9.96 1.22 0.10
C LEU A 183 -9.22 1.61 -1.17
N THR A 184 -9.52 0.96 -2.31
CA THR A 184 -8.93 1.32 -3.61
C THR A 184 -9.39 2.69 -4.08
N ARG A 185 -10.67 3.04 -3.86
CA ARG A 185 -11.22 4.35 -4.19
C ARG A 185 -10.55 5.46 -3.39
N VAL A 186 -10.38 5.29 -2.10
CA VAL A 186 -9.70 6.24 -1.20
C VAL A 186 -8.24 6.46 -1.64
N ALA A 187 -7.53 5.38 -1.98
CA ALA A 187 -6.18 5.46 -2.51
C ALA A 187 -6.13 6.22 -3.86
N ALA A 188 -7.06 5.92 -4.77
CA ALA A 188 -7.14 6.59 -6.07
C ALA A 188 -7.55 8.07 -5.98
N ALA A 189 -8.34 8.44 -4.97
CA ALA A 189 -8.72 9.83 -4.70
C ALA A 189 -7.58 10.66 -4.09
N GLY A 190 -6.47 10.03 -3.68
CA GLY A 190 -5.34 10.72 -3.07
C GLY A 190 -5.64 11.29 -1.67
N GLU A 191 -6.58 10.69 -0.95
CA GLU A 191 -6.96 11.13 0.41
C GLU A 191 -5.87 10.84 1.46
N GLY A 192 -4.80 10.17 1.04
CA GLY A 192 -3.62 9.90 1.83
C GLY A 192 -3.86 8.96 3.01
N VAL A 193 -2.95 9.02 3.97
CA VAL A 193 -2.97 8.15 5.17
C VAL A 193 -4.23 8.38 6.01
N GLY A 194 -4.74 9.62 6.06
CA GLY A 194 -5.95 9.99 6.80
C GLY A 194 -7.19 9.30 6.24
N GLY A 195 -7.42 9.43 4.93
CA GLY A 195 -8.57 8.83 4.26
C GLY A 195 -8.60 7.30 4.39
N ILE A 196 -7.43 6.63 4.34
CA ILE A 196 -7.34 5.18 4.57
C ILE A 196 -7.76 4.81 6.00
N ALA A 197 -7.35 5.59 7.00
CA ALA A 197 -7.73 5.35 8.39
C ALA A 197 -9.23 5.58 8.63
N ASP A 198 -9.79 6.65 8.06
CA ASP A 198 -11.22 6.97 8.16
C ASP A 198 -12.08 5.91 7.47
N ALA A 199 -11.71 5.48 6.26
CA ALA A 199 -12.41 4.41 5.55
C ALA A 199 -12.40 3.09 6.32
N LEU A 200 -11.28 2.73 6.94
CA LEU A 200 -11.20 1.54 7.79
C LEU A 200 -12.06 1.68 9.04
N HIS A 201 -12.12 2.86 9.65
CA HIS A 201 -13.02 3.12 10.76
C HIS A 201 -14.48 2.93 10.35
N GLU A 202 -14.89 3.45 9.20
CA GLU A 202 -16.25 3.30 8.67
C GLU A 202 -16.60 1.83 8.35
N LEU A 203 -15.65 1.08 7.79
CA LEU A 203 -15.83 -0.33 7.43
C LEU A 203 -15.91 -1.27 8.64
N THR A 204 -15.12 -0.98 9.70
CA THR A 204 -15.01 -1.88 10.85
C THR A 204 -15.81 -1.42 12.08
N GLY A 205 -16.19 -0.14 12.14
CA GLY A 205 -16.79 0.48 13.33
C GLY A 205 -15.84 0.58 14.52
N LEU A 206 -14.55 0.24 14.36
CA LEU A 206 -13.53 0.27 15.40
C LEU A 206 -12.60 1.48 15.20
N ALA A 207 -12.03 1.99 16.29
CA ALA A 207 -11.05 3.06 16.19
C ALA A 207 -9.76 2.55 15.53
N VAL A 208 -9.23 3.35 14.59
CA VAL A 208 -8.06 3.02 13.79
C VAL A 208 -6.91 3.96 14.13
N ALA A 209 -5.70 3.40 14.27
CA ALA A 209 -4.48 4.18 14.44
C ALA A 209 -3.46 3.80 13.37
N VAL A 210 -2.85 4.81 12.76
CA VAL A 210 -1.69 4.65 11.89
C VAL A 210 -0.47 5.16 12.64
N GLU A 211 0.55 4.33 12.69
CA GLU A 211 1.81 4.62 13.36
C GLU A 211 2.95 4.58 12.34
N ASP A 212 3.97 5.39 12.57
CA ASP A 212 5.20 5.31 11.80
C ASP A 212 6.02 4.06 12.18
N ARG A 213 7.13 3.82 11.48
CA ARG A 213 8.04 2.70 11.76
C ARG A 213 8.64 2.72 13.17
N PHE A 214 8.56 3.84 13.89
CA PHE A 214 9.06 4.00 15.26
C PHE A 214 7.97 3.91 16.32
N GLY A 215 6.70 3.69 15.92
CA GLY A 215 5.56 3.60 16.81
C GLY A 215 5.01 4.96 17.27
N ASN A 216 5.31 6.05 16.55
CA ASN A 216 4.66 7.33 16.79
C ASN A 216 3.32 7.36 16.05
N LEU A 217 2.29 7.86 16.74
CA LEU A 217 0.98 8.05 16.13
C LEU A 217 1.04 9.13 15.05
N VAL A 218 0.67 8.76 13.82
CA VAL A 218 0.56 9.66 12.67
C VAL A 218 -0.88 10.12 12.50
N VAL A 219 -1.82 9.16 12.45
CA VAL A 219 -3.25 9.40 12.26
C VAL A 219 -4.07 8.58 13.26
N TRP A 220 -5.19 9.13 13.66
CA TRP A 220 -6.21 8.45 14.45
C TRP A 220 -7.58 8.73 13.85
N ALA A 221 -8.33 7.68 13.52
CA ALA A 221 -9.71 7.73 13.05
C ALA A 221 -10.66 7.08 14.07
N GLY A 222 -11.81 7.69 14.29
CA GLY A 222 -12.82 7.20 15.21
C GLY A 222 -12.73 7.76 16.63
N PRO A 223 -13.63 7.31 17.53
CA PRO A 223 -13.74 7.82 18.89
C PRO A 223 -12.57 7.40 19.77
N GLY A 224 -12.42 8.05 20.92
CA GLY A 224 -11.48 7.63 21.95
C GLY A 224 -10.01 7.93 21.66
N ARG A 225 -9.70 8.97 20.88
CA ARG A 225 -8.32 9.41 20.66
C ARG A 225 -7.64 9.71 21.99
N PRO A 226 -6.54 9.03 22.34
CA PRO A 226 -5.85 9.24 23.60
C PRO A 226 -5.19 10.61 23.65
N CYS A 227 -5.31 11.34 24.78
CA CYS A 227 -4.65 12.62 25.00
C CYS A 227 -3.10 12.50 24.94
N ALA A 228 -2.56 11.35 25.37
CA ALA A 228 -1.15 11.01 25.26
C ALA A 228 -1.02 9.60 24.67
N TYR A 229 -0.52 9.51 23.44
CA TYR A 229 -0.30 8.22 22.79
C TYR A 229 0.93 7.52 23.37
N ARG A 230 0.70 6.43 24.08
CA ARG A 230 1.76 5.68 24.79
C ARG A 230 2.42 4.69 23.85
N ARG A 231 3.55 5.07 23.27
CA ARG A 231 4.35 4.15 22.45
C ARG A 231 5.08 3.12 23.30
N LEU A 232 5.34 1.98 22.72
CA LEU A 232 6.21 0.96 23.32
C LEU A 232 7.66 1.45 23.36
N ARG A 233 8.46 0.87 24.28
CA ARG A 233 9.92 1.10 24.27
C ARG A 233 10.50 0.62 22.93
N PRO A 234 11.53 1.28 22.37
CA PRO A 234 12.05 0.96 21.02
C PRO A 234 12.37 -0.51 20.81
N ARG A 235 12.96 -1.18 21.81
CA ARG A 235 13.28 -2.62 21.73
C ARG A 235 12.03 -3.49 21.67
N ALA A 236 11.05 -3.24 22.54
CA ALA A 236 9.79 -3.98 22.54
C ALA A 236 8.98 -3.76 21.26
N TRP A 237 9.07 -2.54 20.68
CA TRP A 237 8.46 -2.23 19.39
C TRP A 237 9.10 -3.03 18.26
N ALA A 238 10.43 -3.07 18.19
CA ALA A 238 11.16 -3.83 17.18
C ALA A 238 10.88 -5.35 17.27
N GLU A 239 10.79 -5.89 18.49
CA GLU A 239 10.41 -7.29 18.73
C GLU A 239 8.99 -7.58 18.24
N LEU A 240 8.03 -6.69 18.52
CA LEU A 240 6.64 -6.80 18.05
C LEU A 240 6.56 -6.76 16.51
N LEU A 241 7.23 -5.80 15.86
CA LEU A 241 7.28 -5.73 14.40
C LEU A 241 7.86 -7.00 13.78
N THR A 242 8.91 -7.55 14.38
CA THR A 242 9.51 -8.79 13.92
C THR A 242 8.54 -9.98 14.05
N ALA A 243 7.75 -10.02 15.13
CA ALA A 243 6.74 -11.05 15.33
C ALA A 243 5.61 -10.97 14.28
N ILE A 244 5.08 -9.77 14.02
CA ILE A 244 4.03 -9.55 13.02
C ILE A 244 4.53 -9.93 11.62
N ARG A 245 5.75 -9.51 11.25
CA ARG A 245 6.35 -9.86 9.97
C ARG A 245 6.51 -11.38 9.78
N ARG A 246 6.94 -12.09 10.82
CA ARG A 246 7.05 -13.56 10.78
C ARG A 246 5.69 -14.25 10.63
N ALA A 247 4.66 -13.69 11.27
CA ALA A 247 3.30 -14.22 11.17
C ALA A 247 2.71 -14.03 9.76
N GLY A 248 3.15 -13.01 9.00
CA GLY A 248 2.64 -12.67 7.66
C GLY A 248 1.17 -12.25 7.63
N ARG A 249 0.58 -11.96 8.79
CA ARG A 249 -0.84 -11.59 8.95
C ARG A 249 -1.02 -10.65 10.13
N ALA A 250 -2.21 -10.04 10.19
CA ALA A 250 -2.61 -9.20 11.31
C ALA A 250 -2.48 -9.96 12.64
N THR A 251 -1.88 -9.32 13.64
CA THR A 251 -1.55 -9.95 14.91
C THR A 251 -2.15 -9.15 16.07
N ARG A 252 -2.82 -9.85 16.97
CA ARG A 252 -3.37 -9.26 18.18
C ARG A 252 -2.26 -9.05 19.22
N HIS A 253 -2.18 -7.80 19.71
CA HIS A 253 -1.32 -7.45 20.84
C HIS A 253 -2.11 -6.60 21.84
N ARG A 254 -2.39 -7.18 23.03
CA ARG A 254 -3.26 -6.58 24.05
C ARG A 254 -4.66 -6.28 23.48
N ASN A 255 -5.10 -5.01 23.56
CA ASN A 255 -6.40 -4.54 23.10
C ASN A 255 -6.36 -3.99 21.65
N ARG A 256 -5.35 -4.36 20.86
CA ARG A 256 -5.17 -3.88 19.48
C ARG A 256 -4.85 -5.04 18.56
N ILE A 257 -5.26 -4.92 17.32
CA ILE A 257 -4.83 -5.80 16.24
C ILE A 257 -4.01 -4.94 15.29
N LEU A 258 -2.81 -5.41 14.94
CA LEU A 258 -1.83 -4.66 14.17
C LEU A 258 -1.50 -5.39 12.87
N ALA A 259 -1.38 -4.64 11.79
CA ALA A 259 -0.85 -5.08 10.51
C ALA A 259 0.26 -4.14 10.06
N VAL A 260 1.30 -4.67 9.44
CA VAL A 260 2.47 -3.91 9.03
C VAL A 260 2.29 -3.45 7.58
N ALA A 261 2.43 -2.15 7.35
CA ALA A 261 2.53 -1.57 6.02
C ALA A 261 3.96 -1.71 5.52
N GLN A 262 4.20 -2.72 4.68
CA GLN A 262 5.53 -3.11 4.23
C GLN A 262 5.54 -3.33 2.71
N PRO A 263 5.95 -2.33 1.91
CA PRO A 263 6.24 -2.54 0.51
C PRO A 263 7.60 -3.25 0.39
N ARG A 264 7.63 -4.45 -0.16
CA ARG A 264 8.82 -5.33 -0.22
C ARG A 264 9.29 -5.73 1.19
N ASP A 265 10.52 -5.39 1.59
CA ASP A 265 11.13 -5.82 2.86
C ASP A 265 11.25 -4.72 3.92
N GLU A 266 10.90 -3.48 3.60
CA GLU A 266 11.02 -2.33 4.52
C GLU A 266 9.67 -2.00 5.17
N VAL A 267 9.64 -1.95 6.50
CA VAL A 267 8.47 -1.48 7.25
C VAL A 267 8.41 0.04 7.18
N MET A 268 7.36 0.57 6.59
CA MET A 268 7.13 2.01 6.46
C MET A 268 6.17 2.55 7.52
N GLY A 269 5.22 1.72 7.96
CA GLY A 269 4.24 2.09 8.96
C GLY A 269 3.51 0.87 9.53
N VAL A 270 2.67 1.12 10.50
CA VAL A 270 1.82 0.11 11.14
C VAL A 270 0.40 0.62 11.18
N LEU A 271 -0.51 -0.20 10.74
CA LEU A 271 -1.94 0.03 10.83
C LEU A 271 -2.49 -0.81 11.99
N SER A 272 -3.32 -0.23 12.83
CA SER A 272 -3.92 -0.96 13.93
C SER A 272 -5.36 -0.55 14.19
N ILE A 273 -6.18 -1.53 14.56
CA ILE A 273 -7.52 -1.31 15.09
C ILE A 273 -7.52 -1.54 16.60
N VAL A 274 -8.29 -0.73 17.31
CA VAL A 274 -8.47 -0.87 18.76
C VAL A 274 -9.68 -1.75 19.02
N ASP A 275 -9.44 -2.91 19.60
CA ASP A 275 -10.44 -3.94 19.86
C ASP A 275 -10.33 -4.44 21.29
N ALA A 276 -10.73 -3.58 22.22
CA ALA A 276 -10.71 -3.89 23.65
C ALA A 276 -11.73 -4.96 24.05
N ASP A 277 -12.85 -5.02 23.34
CA ASP A 277 -13.99 -5.90 23.64
C ASP A 277 -13.94 -7.21 22.84
N HIS A 278 -12.87 -7.47 22.10
CA HIS A 278 -12.71 -8.65 21.24
C HIS A 278 -13.85 -8.85 20.23
N ARG A 279 -14.30 -7.75 19.60
CA ARG A 279 -15.41 -7.74 18.63
C ARG A 279 -14.96 -8.01 17.19
N ALA A 280 -13.68 -7.82 16.89
CA ALA A 280 -13.15 -8.01 15.55
C ALA A 280 -13.15 -9.48 15.16
N GLY A 281 -13.85 -9.81 14.07
CA GLY A 281 -13.89 -11.10 13.40
C GLY A 281 -12.99 -11.16 12.16
N ASP A 282 -13.24 -12.15 11.30
CA ASP A 282 -12.44 -12.40 10.09
C ASP A 282 -12.55 -11.25 9.08
N LEU A 283 -13.69 -10.55 9.04
CA LEU A 283 -13.92 -9.45 8.13
C LEU A 283 -13.09 -8.20 8.51
N GLU A 284 -13.04 -7.85 9.80
CA GLU A 284 -12.23 -6.75 10.32
C GLU A 284 -10.73 -7.04 10.18
N LEU A 285 -10.33 -8.30 10.38
CA LEU A 285 -8.96 -8.75 10.13
C LEU A 285 -8.61 -8.59 8.64
N TYR A 286 -9.47 -9.03 7.75
CA TYR A 286 -9.29 -8.87 6.30
C TYR A 286 -9.21 -7.39 5.91
N ALA A 287 -10.11 -6.55 6.44
CA ALA A 287 -10.10 -5.11 6.18
C ALA A 287 -8.77 -4.47 6.64
N LEU A 288 -8.27 -4.84 7.81
CA LEU A 288 -7.00 -4.35 8.35
C LEU A 288 -5.81 -4.79 7.51
N GLU A 289 -5.74 -6.05 7.11
CA GLU A 289 -4.66 -6.58 6.27
C GLU A 289 -4.65 -5.93 4.88
N HIS A 290 -5.83 -5.81 4.27
CA HIS A 290 -5.95 -5.12 2.98
C HIS A 290 -5.63 -3.63 3.09
N GLY A 291 -6.11 -2.97 4.14
CA GLY A 291 -5.78 -1.58 4.46
C GLY A 291 -4.27 -1.36 4.66
N ALA A 292 -3.58 -2.32 5.28
CA ALA A 292 -2.12 -2.26 5.44
C ALA A 292 -1.37 -2.33 4.10
N VAL A 293 -1.87 -3.11 3.13
CA VAL A 293 -1.31 -3.16 1.76
C VAL A 293 -1.53 -1.83 1.04
N VAL A 294 -2.73 -1.26 1.13
CA VAL A 294 -3.05 0.05 0.54
C VAL A 294 -2.20 1.15 1.18
N LEU A 295 -2.10 1.15 2.51
CA LEU A 295 -1.24 2.08 3.26
C LEU A 295 0.24 1.95 2.86
N ALA A 296 0.73 0.74 2.65
CA ALA A 296 2.10 0.50 2.20
C ALA A 296 2.37 1.14 0.82
N THR A 297 1.40 1.05 -0.08
CA THR A 297 1.48 1.65 -1.41
C THR A 297 1.48 3.18 -1.33
N GLU A 298 0.61 3.74 -0.49
CA GLU A 298 0.52 5.19 -0.28
C GLU A 298 1.80 5.76 0.35
N LEU A 299 2.31 5.13 1.41
CA LEU A 299 3.56 5.55 2.05
C LEU A 299 4.76 5.43 1.10
N ALA A 300 4.81 4.39 0.26
CA ALA A 300 5.84 4.25 -0.76
C ALA A 300 5.74 5.35 -1.81
N HIS A 301 4.52 5.69 -2.25
CA HIS A 301 4.29 6.78 -3.19
C HIS A 301 4.72 8.14 -2.61
N GLN A 302 4.30 8.45 -1.39
CA GLN A 302 4.71 9.67 -0.68
C GLN A 302 6.23 9.78 -0.53
N ARG A 303 6.89 8.67 -0.23
CA ARG A 303 8.35 8.63 -0.16
C ARG A 303 9.02 8.92 -1.50
N VAL A 304 8.54 8.30 -2.58
CA VAL A 304 9.07 8.54 -3.94
C VAL A 304 8.90 10.01 -4.33
N LEU A 305 7.73 10.60 -4.05
CA LEU A 305 7.49 12.03 -4.31
C LEU A 305 8.43 12.92 -3.49
N ALA A 306 8.60 12.65 -2.20
CA ALA A 306 9.50 13.40 -1.34
C ALA A 306 10.98 13.27 -1.80
N GLU A 307 11.41 12.06 -2.19
CA GLU A 307 12.76 11.83 -2.74
C GLU A 307 12.96 12.56 -4.09
N ALA A 308 11.93 12.56 -4.95
CA ALA A 308 11.96 13.29 -6.22
C ALA A 308 12.04 14.81 -6.00
N GLU A 309 11.26 15.35 -5.07
CA GLU A 309 11.31 16.77 -4.70
C GLU A 309 12.68 17.17 -4.15
N LEU A 310 13.25 16.38 -3.24
CA LEU A 310 14.59 16.62 -2.72
C LEU A 310 15.65 16.57 -3.82
N ARG A 311 15.51 15.66 -4.80
CA ARG A 311 16.41 15.58 -5.95
C ARG A 311 16.29 16.82 -6.83
N LEU A 312 15.06 17.23 -7.19
CA LEU A 312 14.84 18.45 -7.99
C LEU A 312 15.40 19.70 -7.31
N ARG A 313 15.25 19.82 -6.00
CA ARG A 313 15.83 20.93 -5.23
C ARG A 313 17.37 20.90 -5.25
N ARG A 314 17.98 19.72 -5.17
CA ARG A 314 19.44 19.55 -5.25
C ARG A 314 19.96 19.90 -6.63
N ASP A 315 19.34 19.34 -7.68
CA ASP A 315 19.70 19.60 -9.08
C ASP A 315 19.60 21.11 -9.41
N LEU A 316 18.57 21.79 -8.87
CA LEU A 316 18.44 23.23 -8.99
C LEU A 316 19.65 23.97 -8.37
N VAL A 317 20.08 23.61 -7.17
CA VAL A 317 21.23 24.24 -6.51
C VAL A 317 22.52 24.01 -7.31
N ASP A 318 22.73 22.81 -7.81
CA ASP A 318 23.91 22.48 -8.63
C ASP A 318 23.95 23.30 -9.92
N ASP A 319 22.82 23.42 -10.63
CA ASP A 319 22.74 24.24 -11.84
C ASP A 319 22.93 25.74 -11.55
N LEU A 320 22.37 26.26 -10.45
CA LEU A 320 22.56 27.64 -10.02
C LEU A 320 24.01 27.96 -9.69
N ILE A 321 24.74 27.00 -9.11
CA ILE A 321 26.16 27.15 -8.78
C ILE A 321 27.06 27.03 -10.02
N ASP A 322 26.69 26.15 -10.99
CA ASP A 322 27.42 25.99 -12.24
C ASP A 322 27.20 27.13 -13.23
N GLY A 323 26.13 27.90 -13.03
CA GLY A 323 25.77 29.06 -13.85
C GLY A 323 24.63 28.76 -14.83
N THR A 324 23.50 29.36 -14.56
CA THR A 324 22.28 29.30 -15.37
C THR A 324 21.84 30.74 -15.65
N ASP A 325 21.19 30.94 -16.81
CA ASP A 325 20.56 32.23 -17.09
C ASP A 325 19.44 32.53 -16.09
N ASP A 326 19.20 33.81 -15.83
CA ASP A 326 18.26 34.25 -14.80
C ASP A 326 16.83 33.76 -15.05
N GLU A 327 16.36 33.74 -16.32
CA GLU A 327 14.99 33.37 -16.68
C GLU A 327 14.74 31.88 -16.40
N SER A 328 15.65 31.00 -16.85
CA SER A 328 15.59 29.56 -16.55
C SER A 328 15.69 29.28 -15.04
N ALA A 329 16.54 30.02 -14.35
CA ALA A 329 16.70 29.90 -12.90
C ALA A 329 15.40 30.20 -12.15
N TRP A 330 14.74 31.32 -12.49
CA TRP A 330 13.48 31.71 -11.85
C TRP A 330 12.35 30.72 -12.14
N ALA A 331 12.21 30.26 -13.41
CA ALA A 331 11.20 29.28 -13.78
C ALA A 331 11.35 27.95 -13.01
N ARG A 332 12.59 27.45 -12.89
CA ARG A 332 12.88 26.20 -12.19
C ARG A 332 12.73 26.32 -10.68
N ALA A 333 13.11 27.45 -10.10
CA ALA A 333 12.92 27.72 -8.68
C ALA A 333 11.44 27.81 -8.32
N ALA A 334 10.63 28.47 -9.14
CA ALA A 334 9.18 28.51 -8.97
C ALA A 334 8.55 27.11 -9.00
N ALA A 335 9.04 26.19 -9.85
CA ALA A 335 8.56 24.82 -9.93
C ALA A 335 8.78 24.02 -8.63
N VAL A 336 9.80 24.34 -7.84
CA VAL A 336 10.08 23.72 -6.53
C VAL A 336 9.61 24.59 -5.35
N GLY A 337 8.79 25.62 -5.63
CA GLY A 337 8.22 26.51 -4.60
C GLY A 337 9.24 27.42 -3.92
N HIS A 338 10.36 27.75 -4.60
CA HIS A 338 11.40 28.64 -4.07
C HIS A 338 11.43 29.98 -4.83
N ASP A 339 11.46 31.08 -4.09
CA ASP A 339 11.49 32.43 -4.68
C ASP A 339 12.93 32.95 -4.79
N LEU A 340 13.47 33.02 -6.01
CA LEU A 340 14.79 33.56 -6.33
C LEU A 340 14.78 35.06 -6.68
N HIS A 341 13.65 35.76 -6.59
CA HIS A 341 13.59 37.22 -6.84
C HIS A 341 14.17 38.04 -5.69
N GLN A 342 14.30 37.45 -4.52
CA GLN A 342 14.97 38.07 -3.37
C GLN A 342 16.49 37.85 -3.45
N PRO A 343 17.31 38.72 -2.83
CA PRO A 343 18.74 38.49 -2.71
C PRO A 343 19.04 37.17 -2.00
N HIS A 344 19.97 36.38 -2.56
CA HIS A 344 20.39 35.11 -2.00
C HIS A 344 21.87 35.10 -1.64
N GLN A 345 22.25 34.27 -0.70
CA GLN A 345 23.61 34.07 -0.24
C GLN A 345 23.94 32.58 -0.19
N VAL A 346 25.14 32.20 -0.66
CA VAL A 346 25.62 30.82 -0.61
C VAL A 346 26.49 30.61 0.62
N LEU A 347 26.23 29.50 1.31
CA LEU A 347 27.06 28.99 2.38
C LEU A 347 27.63 27.64 1.97
N VAL A 348 28.89 27.40 2.30
CA VAL A 348 29.55 26.10 2.10
C VAL A 348 30.06 25.62 3.46
N ALA A 349 29.63 24.39 3.83
CA ALA A 349 29.92 23.83 5.15
C ALA A 349 30.64 22.49 5.05
N ARG A 350 31.60 22.27 5.95
CA ARG A 350 32.30 21.01 6.11
C ARG A 350 32.47 20.66 7.59
N TRP A 351 32.25 19.40 7.91
CA TRP A 351 32.46 18.84 9.24
C TRP A 351 33.48 17.71 9.21
N ASP A 352 34.53 17.81 10.05
CA ASP A 352 35.55 16.78 10.20
C ASP A 352 35.01 15.65 11.10
N ALA A 353 35.24 14.40 10.70
CA ALA A 353 34.86 13.19 11.46
C ALA A 353 33.36 13.09 11.81
N GLY A 354 32.51 13.47 10.89
CA GLY A 354 31.07 13.47 11.06
C GLY A 354 30.31 12.44 10.22
N PRO A 355 28.99 12.50 10.29
CA PRO A 355 28.08 11.64 9.58
C PRO A 355 28.28 11.72 8.06
N ARG A 356 27.65 10.77 7.34
CA ARG A 356 27.64 10.77 5.88
C ARG A 356 27.23 12.15 5.35
N ASP A 357 27.78 12.52 4.20
CA ASP A 357 27.56 13.82 3.55
C ASP A 357 26.07 14.24 3.44
N GLU A 358 25.18 13.28 3.25
CA GLU A 358 23.72 13.49 3.24
C GLU A 358 23.17 13.93 4.61
N ASP A 359 23.76 13.44 5.70
CA ASP A 359 23.34 13.80 7.05
C ASP A 359 23.74 15.26 7.38
N LEU A 360 24.88 15.72 6.85
CA LEU A 360 25.32 17.11 7.00
C LEU A 360 24.38 18.08 6.27
N ALA A 361 24.05 17.81 5.02
CA ALA A 361 23.13 18.64 4.24
C ALA A 361 21.74 18.68 4.90
N THR A 362 21.27 17.54 5.41
CA THR A 362 20.00 17.43 6.14
C THR A 362 20.03 18.21 7.46
N ALA A 363 21.12 18.09 8.22
CA ALA A 363 21.31 18.84 9.48
C ALA A 363 21.38 20.35 9.22
N LEU A 364 22.06 20.75 8.17
CA LEU A 364 22.18 22.16 7.76
C LEU A 364 20.81 22.72 7.32
N GLY A 365 20.04 21.98 6.53
CA GLY A 365 18.69 22.37 6.12
C GLY A 365 17.73 22.51 7.31
N ARG A 366 17.76 21.58 8.26
CA ARG A 366 16.96 21.67 9.50
C ARG A 366 17.37 22.86 10.37
N ALA A 367 18.68 23.11 10.49
CA ALA A 367 19.19 24.26 11.24
C ALA A 367 18.78 25.57 10.57
N ALA A 368 18.87 25.64 9.24
CA ALA A 368 18.42 26.80 8.49
C ALA A 368 16.92 27.08 8.69
N THR A 369 16.07 26.08 8.57
CA THR A 369 14.63 26.21 8.85
C THR A 369 14.36 26.72 10.25
N ARG A 370 15.12 26.25 11.25
CA ARG A 370 14.95 26.65 12.65
C ARG A 370 15.43 28.07 12.93
N VAL A 371 16.55 28.51 12.31
CA VAL A 371 17.19 29.80 12.55
C VAL A 371 16.65 30.89 11.64
N LEU A 372 16.35 30.54 10.38
CA LEU A 372 15.98 31.46 9.30
C LEU A 372 14.48 31.46 8.98
N GLY A 373 13.71 30.50 9.53
CA GLY A 373 12.27 30.45 9.39
C GLY A 373 11.74 29.70 8.16
N SER A 374 12.46 29.56 7.08
CA SER A 374 12.17 28.73 5.90
C SER A 374 12.99 29.12 4.66
N GLY A 375 12.80 28.42 3.56
CA GLY A 375 13.22 28.86 2.21
C GLY A 375 14.66 28.53 1.80
N ALA A 376 15.45 27.87 2.64
CA ALA A 376 16.81 27.47 2.26
C ALA A 376 16.80 26.22 1.37
N LEU A 377 17.55 26.24 0.27
CA LEU A 377 17.84 25.07 -0.55
C LEU A 377 19.18 24.46 -0.14
N THR A 378 19.27 23.14 -0.14
CA THR A 378 20.47 22.40 0.24
C THR A 378 20.94 21.48 -0.85
N ALA A 379 22.24 21.39 -1.08
CA ALA A 379 22.88 20.42 -1.94
C ALA A 379 24.16 19.89 -1.28
N HIS A 380 24.75 18.88 -1.91
CA HIS A 380 26.05 18.33 -1.50
C HIS A 380 26.99 18.33 -2.71
N ARG A 381 28.17 18.93 -2.55
CA ARG A 381 29.13 19.04 -3.64
C ARG A 381 30.57 18.96 -3.12
N GLY A 382 31.37 18.06 -3.69
CA GLY A 382 32.80 17.96 -3.40
C GLY A 382 33.16 17.72 -1.93
N GLY A 383 32.37 16.91 -1.21
CA GLY A 383 32.59 16.64 0.23
C GLY A 383 32.16 17.79 1.15
N CYS A 384 31.40 18.76 0.63
CA CYS A 384 30.85 19.88 1.38
C CYS A 384 29.33 19.95 1.22
N ALA A 385 28.62 20.36 2.25
CA ALA A 385 27.23 20.74 2.14
C ALA A 385 27.13 22.20 1.68
N VAL A 386 26.24 22.47 0.73
CA VAL A 386 25.96 23.79 0.19
C VAL A 386 24.56 24.20 0.61
N LEU A 387 24.41 25.41 1.07
CA LEU A 387 23.14 25.99 1.47
C LEU A 387 22.94 27.31 0.72
N LEU A 388 21.82 27.41 0.01
CA LEU A 388 21.37 28.66 -0.62
C LEU A 388 20.27 29.27 0.27
N VAL A 389 20.51 30.47 0.77
CA VAL A 389 19.67 31.17 1.74
C VAL A 389 19.13 32.45 1.16
N PRO A 390 17.81 32.68 1.16
CA PRO A 390 17.25 33.97 0.86
C PRO A 390 17.66 34.98 1.96
N GLN A 391 17.99 36.17 1.56
CA GLN A 391 18.31 37.27 2.46
C GLN A 391 17.22 38.34 2.34
N PRO A 392 16.13 38.25 3.10
CA PRO A 392 15.08 39.26 3.06
C PRO A 392 15.59 40.60 3.61
N GLU A 393 15.16 41.70 2.99
CA GLU A 393 15.55 43.06 3.38
C GLU A 393 15.30 43.37 4.87
N GLN A 394 14.35 42.71 5.50
CA GLN A 394 13.95 42.91 6.89
C GLN A 394 14.83 42.19 7.93
N LEU A 395 15.67 41.24 7.51
CA LEU A 395 16.58 40.48 8.38
C LEU A 395 17.99 41.11 8.43
N GLY A 396 18.14 42.35 8.00
CA GLY A 396 19.40 43.11 8.07
C GLY A 396 20.07 42.94 9.43
N GLU A 397 21.38 42.63 9.43
CA GLU A 397 22.34 42.53 10.54
C GLU A 397 22.16 41.39 11.57
N ARG A 398 21.06 40.61 11.60
CA ARG A 398 20.82 39.60 12.64
C ARG A 398 20.85 38.15 12.19
N LEU A 399 21.22 37.85 10.97
CA LEU A 399 21.53 36.47 10.59
C LEU A 399 22.81 36.06 11.31
N SER A 400 22.62 35.49 12.51
CA SER A 400 23.76 34.98 13.27
C SER A 400 24.18 33.65 12.65
N TRP A 401 25.08 33.71 11.66
CA TRP A 401 25.72 32.52 11.10
C TRP A 401 26.41 31.70 12.20
N VAL A 402 26.80 32.33 13.28
CA VAL A 402 27.30 31.70 14.50
C VAL A 402 26.20 30.84 15.15
N GLU A 403 24.96 31.33 15.17
CA GLU A 403 23.84 30.58 15.71
C GLU A 403 23.51 29.37 14.81
N LEU A 404 23.54 29.56 13.49
CA LEU A 404 23.39 28.46 12.55
C LEU A 404 24.44 27.35 12.80
N HIS A 405 25.71 27.74 12.91
CA HIS A 405 26.81 26.82 13.23
C HIS A 405 26.55 26.10 14.56
N ARG A 406 26.12 26.82 15.61
CA ARG A 406 25.81 26.25 16.93
C ARG A 406 24.69 25.21 16.86
N VAL A 407 23.62 25.49 16.10
CA VAL A 407 22.49 24.57 15.92
C VAL A 407 22.91 23.33 15.15
N VAL A 408 23.67 23.48 14.05
CA VAL A 408 24.19 22.33 13.29
C VAL A 408 25.11 21.48 14.18
N THR A 409 26.01 22.10 14.94
CA THR A 409 26.86 21.40 15.91
C THR A 409 26.06 20.61 16.93
N SER A 410 24.92 21.14 17.41
CA SER A 410 24.06 20.44 18.35
C SER A 410 23.34 19.24 17.71
N PHE A 411 22.98 19.31 16.44
CA PHE A 411 22.36 18.19 15.71
C PHE A 411 23.36 17.07 15.42
N LEU A 412 24.59 17.43 15.04
CA LEU A 412 25.64 16.48 14.70
C LEU A 412 26.45 15.99 15.92
N GLN A 413 26.28 16.62 17.07
CA GLN A 413 27.00 16.33 18.32
C GLN A 413 28.55 16.36 18.15
N THR A 414 29.05 17.12 17.18
CA THR A 414 30.47 17.28 16.88
C THR A 414 30.83 18.77 16.77
N PRO A 415 31.80 19.30 17.54
CA PRO A 415 32.13 20.72 17.54
C PRO A 415 33.01 21.13 16.37
N ARG A 416 33.61 20.19 15.63
CA ARG A 416 34.58 20.47 14.57
C ARG A 416 33.88 20.64 13.23
N GLY A 417 33.25 21.79 13.02
CA GLY A 417 32.64 22.15 11.77
C GLY A 417 33.01 23.55 11.34
N SER A 418 33.13 23.77 10.04
CA SER A 418 33.48 25.05 9.46
C SER A 418 32.47 25.47 8.42
N ILE A 419 32.07 26.72 8.40
CA ILE A 419 31.17 27.32 7.43
C ILE A 419 31.85 28.51 6.78
N GLY A 420 31.93 28.53 5.47
CA GLY A 420 32.28 29.70 4.66
C GLY A 420 31.02 30.34 4.11
N VAL A 421 30.95 31.67 4.13
CA VAL A 421 29.80 32.46 3.70
C VAL A 421 30.23 33.39 2.57
N GLY A 422 29.60 33.26 1.38
CA GLY A 422 29.81 34.16 0.25
C GLY A 422 29.08 35.49 0.41
N ARG A 423 29.23 36.41 -0.52
CA ARG A 423 28.46 37.66 -0.53
C ARG A 423 27.04 37.42 -1.06
N PRO A 424 26.08 38.22 -0.60
CA PRO A 424 24.73 38.18 -1.18
C PRO A 424 24.76 38.63 -2.64
N CYS A 425 23.84 38.08 -3.43
CA CYS A 425 23.65 38.41 -4.83
C CYS A 425 22.16 38.57 -5.14
N ASP A 426 21.87 39.58 -5.98
CA ASP A 426 20.51 39.98 -6.34
C ASP A 426 19.97 39.19 -7.56
N ARG A 427 20.83 38.45 -8.27
CA ARG A 427 20.50 37.71 -9.46
C ARG A 427 21.03 36.28 -9.41
N PRO A 428 20.29 35.31 -9.91
CA PRO A 428 20.73 33.92 -10.00
C PRO A 428 22.08 33.75 -10.73
N SER A 429 22.33 34.50 -11.80
CA SER A 429 23.56 34.45 -12.58
C SER A 429 24.81 34.82 -11.77
N ASN A 430 24.67 35.45 -10.59
CA ASN A 430 25.75 35.77 -9.69
C ASN A 430 26.01 34.72 -8.58
N LEU A 431 25.17 33.67 -8.50
CA LEU A 431 25.32 32.61 -7.50
C LEU A 431 26.63 31.81 -7.63
N PRO A 432 27.17 31.52 -8.85
CA PRO A 432 28.49 30.90 -8.98
C PRO A 432 29.60 31.68 -8.31
N ARG A 433 29.49 33.03 -8.36
CA ARG A 433 30.43 33.92 -7.66
C ARG A 433 30.29 33.79 -6.14
N SER A 434 29.07 33.88 -5.61
CA SER A 434 28.80 33.72 -4.16
C SER A 434 29.28 32.34 -3.65
N TYR A 435 29.10 31.27 -4.45
CA TYR A 435 29.61 29.95 -4.12
C TYR A 435 31.14 29.90 -4.06
N SER A 436 31.83 30.46 -5.08
CA SER A 436 33.29 30.49 -5.08
C SER A 436 33.86 31.32 -3.91
N GLU A 437 33.19 32.41 -3.55
CA GLU A 437 33.52 33.24 -2.38
C GLU A 437 33.33 32.45 -1.06
N ALA A 438 32.19 31.72 -0.90
CA ALA A 438 31.93 30.87 0.25
C ALA A 438 32.98 29.74 0.38
N LEU A 439 33.33 29.11 -0.74
CA LEU A 439 34.33 28.04 -0.77
C LEU A 439 35.70 28.56 -0.36
N ARG A 440 36.11 29.76 -0.82
CA ARG A 440 37.35 30.39 -0.42
C ARG A 440 37.36 30.73 1.08
N ALA A 441 36.24 31.27 1.60
CA ALA A 441 36.11 31.57 3.03
C ALA A 441 36.25 30.26 3.87
N LEU A 442 35.65 29.17 3.41
CA LEU A 442 35.81 27.85 4.05
C LEU A 442 37.28 27.38 4.01
N GLN A 443 37.94 27.46 2.86
CA GLN A 443 39.33 27.03 2.70
C GLN A 443 40.28 27.79 3.64
N VAL A 444 40.15 29.13 3.72
CA VAL A 444 40.93 29.96 4.67
C VAL A 444 40.65 29.55 6.12
N ARG A 445 39.39 29.28 6.44
CA ARG A 445 38.99 28.77 7.77
C ARG A 445 39.63 27.45 8.11
N LEU A 446 39.62 26.51 7.19
CA LEU A 446 40.21 25.15 7.37
C LEU A 446 41.73 25.20 7.48
N ALA A 447 42.40 26.19 6.84
CA ALA A 447 43.85 26.41 6.93
C ALA A 447 44.27 27.15 8.22
N SER A 448 43.32 27.72 8.96
CA SER A 448 43.61 28.35 10.25
C SER A 448 43.56 27.34 11.38
N ASP A 449 44.40 27.45 12.40
CA ASP A 449 44.48 26.54 13.57
C ASP A 449 43.20 26.56 14.46
N SER A 450 42.16 27.25 14.06
CA SER A 450 40.93 27.36 14.84
C SER A 450 39.98 26.16 14.67
N THR A 451 39.53 25.62 15.77
CA THR A 451 38.69 24.40 15.87
C THR A 451 37.25 24.62 15.43
N GLY A 452 37.00 25.05 14.19
CA GLY A 452 35.66 25.23 13.64
C GLY A 452 35.12 26.67 13.79
N GLY A 453 33.94 26.91 13.18
CA GLY A 453 33.26 28.20 13.22
C GLY A 453 32.84 28.72 11.85
N VAL A 454 32.52 30.02 11.78
CA VAL A 454 32.03 30.67 10.56
C VAL A 454 33.06 31.73 10.11
N THR A 455 33.26 31.81 8.80
CA THR A 455 34.09 32.88 8.16
C THR A 455 33.29 33.46 6.99
N ARG A 456 33.13 34.77 6.97
CA ARG A 456 32.51 35.48 5.86
C ARG A 456 33.58 35.89 4.85
N PHE A 457 33.27 35.87 3.58
CA PHE A 457 34.19 36.29 2.53
C PHE A 457 34.65 37.75 2.72
N ASP A 458 33.76 38.63 3.19
CA ASP A 458 34.07 40.05 3.45
C ASP A 458 35.10 40.24 4.59
N GLU A 459 35.20 39.25 5.50
CA GLU A 459 36.13 39.31 6.64
C GLU A 459 37.56 38.83 6.29
N LEU A 460 37.72 38.23 5.08
CA LEU A 460 39.01 37.65 4.70
C LEU A 460 40.12 38.66 4.44
N GLY A 461 39.80 39.94 4.20
CA GLY A 461 40.80 40.92 3.89
C GLY A 461 41.74 40.51 2.76
N ILE A 462 43.05 40.58 3.00
CA ILE A 462 44.08 40.19 2.02
C ILE A 462 44.00 38.71 1.59
N TYR A 463 43.49 37.80 2.41
CA TYR A 463 43.41 36.38 2.08
C TYR A 463 42.53 36.12 0.84
N ARG A 464 41.67 37.07 0.46
CA ARG A 464 40.91 37.02 -0.81
C ARG A 464 41.84 37.03 -2.03
N LEU A 465 42.94 37.74 -1.97
CA LEU A 465 43.91 37.89 -3.06
C LEU A 465 44.91 36.72 -3.13
N LEU A 466 45.12 36.05 -2.01
CA LEU A 466 46.06 34.92 -1.91
C LEU A 466 45.46 33.60 -2.36
N ALA A 467 44.14 33.47 -2.41
CA ALA A 467 43.46 32.31 -2.93
C ALA A 467 43.68 32.23 -4.45
N ALA A 468 44.26 31.14 -4.94
CA ALA A 468 44.67 30.95 -6.33
C ALA A 468 43.54 31.32 -7.31
N GLY A 469 43.80 32.23 -8.24
CA GLY A 469 42.90 32.64 -9.29
C GLY A 469 42.14 33.94 -9.07
N ALA A 470 42.69 34.90 -8.28
CA ALA A 470 42.14 36.24 -8.20
C ALA A 470 42.05 36.87 -9.62
N ALA A 471 40.84 37.03 -10.14
CA ALA A 471 40.64 37.75 -11.40
C ALA A 471 41.02 39.22 -11.20
N ASP A 472 41.48 39.90 -12.26
CA ASP A 472 41.89 41.35 -12.20
C ASP A 472 40.83 42.24 -11.52
N GLY A 473 39.55 41.91 -11.62
CA GLY A 473 38.46 42.61 -10.95
C GLY A 473 38.45 42.48 -9.42
N GLU A 474 38.98 41.40 -8.84
CA GLU A 474 39.02 41.22 -7.37
C GLU A 474 40.08 42.11 -6.70
N VAL A 475 41.22 42.32 -7.37
CA VAL A 475 42.24 43.24 -6.90
C VAL A 475 41.70 44.68 -6.90
N GLN A 476 41.01 45.07 -7.97
CA GLN A 476 40.35 46.36 -8.07
C GLN A 476 39.27 46.54 -6.99
N ALA A 477 38.43 45.52 -6.78
CA ALA A 477 37.40 45.54 -5.74
C ALA A 477 38.02 45.66 -4.33
N PHE A 478 39.09 44.93 -4.05
CA PHE A 478 39.81 45.04 -2.79
C PHE A 478 40.37 46.43 -2.57
N VAL A 479 41.04 47.00 -3.59
CA VAL A 479 41.54 48.38 -3.53
C VAL A 479 40.41 49.38 -3.29
N ARG A 480 39.28 49.24 -3.98
CA ARG A 480 38.13 50.13 -3.82
C ARG A 480 37.49 50.03 -2.43
N GLU A 481 37.41 48.82 -1.87
CA GLU A 481 36.86 48.59 -0.52
C GLU A 481 37.74 49.26 0.55
N TRP A 482 39.05 49.05 0.50
CA TRP A 482 39.96 49.54 1.56
C TRP A 482 40.43 51.00 1.37
N LEU A 483 40.50 51.48 0.14
CA LEU A 483 41.01 52.80 -0.19
C LEU A 483 39.96 53.70 -0.88
N GLY A 484 38.76 53.23 -1.19
CA GLY A 484 37.78 53.97 -1.97
C GLY A 484 37.47 55.33 -1.39
N ALA A 485 37.22 55.44 -0.09
CA ALA A 485 36.95 56.69 0.59
C ALA A 485 38.13 57.67 0.49
N LEU A 486 39.38 57.16 0.50
CA LEU A 486 40.59 57.98 0.37
C LEU A 486 40.78 58.41 -1.09
N ILE A 487 40.55 57.52 -2.07
CA ILE A 487 40.68 57.81 -3.50
C ILE A 487 39.69 58.91 -3.89
N ASP A 488 38.44 58.79 -3.46
CA ASP A 488 37.36 59.75 -3.73
C ASP A 488 37.68 61.11 -3.10
N TYR A 489 38.18 61.10 -1.86
CA TYR A 489 38.60 62.29 -1.17
C TYR A 489 39.82 63.00 -1.86
N ASP A 490 40.82 62.18 -2.25
CA ASP A 490 42.00 62.69 -2.96
C ASP A 490 41.63 63.35 -4.29
N THR A 491 40.67 62.69 -5.03
CA THR A 491 40.18 63.24 -6.28
C THR A 491 39.42 64.54 -6.11
N ALA A 492 38.52 64.60 -5.12
CA ALA A 492 37.71 65.80 -4.84
C ALA A 492 38.50 66.97 -4.31
N ASN A 493 39.50 66.70 -3.47
CA ASN A 493 40.23 67.75 -2.72
C ASN A 493 41.68 68.00 -3.23
N ARG A 494 42.06 67.30 -4.31
CA ARG A 494 43.45 67.36 -4.81
C ARG A 494 44.48 67.08 -3.74
N SER A 495 44.21 66.08 -2.92
CA SER A 495 45.07 65.65 -1.82
C SER A 495 45.78 64.31 -2.19
N ASP A 496 46.75 63.92 -1.37
CA ASP A 496 47.59 62.75 -1.58
C ASP A 496 47.52 61.79 -0.36
N LEU A 497 46.31 61.52 0.15
CA LEU A 497 46.17 60.70 1.36
C LEU A 497 46.54 59.23 1.08
N VAL A 498 46.17 58.65 -0.09
CA VAL A 498 46.55 57.29 -0.46
C VAL A 498 48.09 57.18 -0.55
N THR A 499 48.74 58.10 -1.20
CA THR A 499 50.23 58.17 -1.29
C THR A 499 50.86 58.35 0.10
N THR A 500 50.28 59.18 0.96
CA THR A 500 50.74 59.38 2.34
C THR A 500 50.63 58.06 3.15
N LEU A 501 49.53 57.33 3.03
CA LEU A 501 49.31 56.04 3.72
C LEU A 501 50.32 55.03 3.23
N TRP A 502 50.52 54.91 1.91
CA TRP A 502 51.46 53.97 1.31
C TRP A 502 52.88 54.25 1.86
N GLN A 503 53.34 55.53 1.82
CA GLN A 503 54.67 55.89 2.29
C GLN A 503 54.84 55.69 3.81
N TYR A 504 53.75 55.87 4.57
CA TYR A 504 53.74 55.58 6.00
C TYR A 504 54.01 54.11 6.31
N TYR A 505 53.41 53.22 5.56
CA TYR A 505 53.64 51.76 5.73
C TYR A 505 55.00 51.32 5.17
N GLU A 506 55.45 51.83 4.06
CA GLU A 506 56.81 51.59 3.54
C GLU A 506 57.90 52.01 4.50
N CYS A 507 57.67 53.06 5.26
CA CYS A 507 58.60 53.54 6.33
C CYS A 507 58.36 52.79 7.68
N GLY A 508 57.63 51.63 7.68
CA GLY A 508 57.37 50.87 8.91
C GLY A 508 56.54 51.58 9.96
N GLY A 509 55.77 52.60 9.59
CA GLY A 509 54.97 53.40 10.52
C GLY A 509 55.76 54.49 11.27
N ASN A 510 57.00 54.78 10.83
CA ASN A 510 57.85 55.80 11.46
C ASN A 510 57.49 57.16 10.91
N TYR A 511 57.05 58.07 11.79
CA TYR A 511 56.61 59.41 11.44
C TYR A 511 57.75 60.30 10.86
N ASP A 512 58.97 60.23 11.41
CA ASP A 512 60.09 61.07 10.96
C ASP A 512 60.61 60.62 9.60
N SER A 513 60.69 59.32 9.38
CA SER A 513 61.08 58.77 8.08
C SER A 513 60.05 59.06 7.01
N THR A 514 58.76 58.92 7.32
CA THR A 514 57.66 59.21 6.41
C THR A 514 57.59 60.71 6.07
N ALA A 515 57.71 61.59 7.03
CA ALA A 515 57.70 63.02 6.80
C ALA A 515 58.86 63.47 5.89
N ARG A 516 60.04 62.92 6.10
CA ARG A 516 61.18 63.13 5.22
C ARG A 516 60.98 62.62 3.81
N ALA A 517 60.48 61.44 3.67
CA ALA A 517 60.24 60.83 2.37
C ALA A 517 59.15 61.54 1.54
N LEU A 518 58.18 62.16 2.21
CA LEU A 518 57.11 62.93 1.58
C LEU A 518 57.45 64.40 1.44
N THR A 519 58.59 64.86 2.01
CA THR A 519 59.04 66.27 2.04
C THR A 519 57.99 67.19 2.68
N ILE A 520 57.36 66.72 3.78
CA ILE A 520 56.36 67.48 4.55
C ILE A 520 56.76 67.60 6.02
N HIS A 521 56.20 68.57 6.72
CA HIS A 521 56.41 68.68 8.16
C HIS A 521 55.66 67.56 8.93
N ARG A 522 56.19 67.10 10.03
CA ARG A 522 55.63 66.05 10.90
C ARG A 522 54.22 66.40 11.39
N SER A 523 53.89 67.63 11.60
CA SER A 523 52.53 68.07 11.96
C SER A 523 51.52 67.83 10.81
N THR A 524 51.96 68.08 9.58
CA THR A 524 51.14 67.81 8.36
C THR A 524 50.91 66.33 8.17
N LEU A 525 51.96 65.55 8.41
CA LEU A 525 51.81 64.09 8.39
C LEU A 525 50.78 63.58 9.44
N ARG A 526 50.91 64.14 10.68
CA ARG A 526 49.95 63.74 11.75
C ARG A 526 48.52 64.17 11.42
N TYR A 527 48.32 65.30 10.80
CA TYR A 527 47.00 65.72 10.32
C TYR A 527 46.49 64.82 9.24
N ARG A 528 47.27 64.45 8.22
CA ARG A 528 46.88 63.55 7.13
C ARG A 528 46.54 62.17 7.66
N LEU A 529 47.31 61.56 8.56
CA LEU A 529 47.03 60.27 9.16
C LEU A 529 45.79 60.28 10.06
N ARG A 530 45.48 61.40 10.73
CA ARG A 530 44.22 61.58 11.44
C ARG A 530 43.06 61.60 10.46
N ARG A 531 43.21 62.38 9.37
CA ARG A 531 42.17 62.43 8.32
C ARG A 531 41.93 61.12 7.65
N ILE A 532 42.95 60.30 7.42
CA ILE A 532 42.82 58.94 6.90
C ILE A 532 42.00 58.10 7.87
N ARG A 533 42.25 58.15 9.16
CA ARG A 533 41.44 57.44 10.17
C ARG A 533 39.96 57.86 10.17
N ASP A 534 39.76 59.19 10.11
CA ASP A 534 38.40 59.76 10.12
C ASP A 534 37.61 59.34 8.88
N LEU A 535 38.22 59.22 7.69
CA LEU A 535 37.60 58.84 6.44
C LEU A 535 37.38 57.32 6.31
N THR A 536 38.33 56.52 6.79
CA THR A 536 38.28 55.07 6.67
C THR A 536 37.58 54.37 7.85
N GLY A 537 37.50 55.06 9.00
CA GLY A 537 37.03 54.47 10.25
C GLY A 537 37.97 53.41 10.84
N HIS A 538 39.15 53.20 10.26
CA HIS A 538 40.08 52.14 10.63
C HIS A 538 41.14 52.56 11.61
N ASP A 539 41.47 51.69 12.57
CA ASP A 539 42.64 51.86 13.42
C ASP A 539 43.93 51.44 12.67
N LEU A 540 44.73 52.41 12.24
CA LEU A 540 45.94 52.14 11.47
C LEU A 540 47.02 51.37 12.28
N GLY A 541 46.84 51.16 13.58
CA GLY A 541 47.73 50.41 14.46
C GLY A 541 47.36 48.95 14.60
N ALA A 542 46.10 48.55 14.30
CA ALA A 542 45.65 47.18 14.37
C ALA A 542 46.35 46.35 13.29
N VAL A 543 46.88 45.15 13.67
CA VAL A 543 47.76 44.35 12.82
C VAL A 543 47.07 43.96 11.50
N GLU A 544 45.84 43.49 11.55
CA GLU A 544 45.06 43.08 10.36
C GLU A 544 44.74 44.29 9.46
N ILE A 545 44.29 45.38 10.03
CA ILE A 545 43.98 46.64 9.32
C ILE A 545 45.23 47.17 8.62
N LYS A 546 46.36 47.19 9.34
CA LYS A 546 47.67 47.59 8.80
C LYS A 546 48.08 46.73 7.59
N LEU A 547 47.92 45.42 7.68
CA LEU A 547 48.25 44.48 6.60
C LEU A 547 47.37 44.73 5.36
N ASN A 548 46.06 44.81 5.56
CA ASN A 548 45.10 45.02 4.47
C ASN A 548 45.33 46.38 3.78
N LEU A 549 45.45 47.47 4.53
CA LEU A 549 45.71 48.80 3.96
C LEU A 549 47.06 48.89 3.25
N HIS A 550 48.10 48.24 3.80
CA HIS A 550 49.43 48.23 3.16
C HIS A 550 49.38 47.52 1.81
N VAL A 551 48.76 46.34 1.76
CA VAL A 551 48.59 45.59 0.47
C VAL A 551 47.69 46.35 -0.49
N ALA A 552 46.59 46.94 -0.01
CA ALA A 552 45.71 47.75 -0.86
C ALA A 552 46.46 48.93 -1.49
N THR A 553 47.33 49.64 -0.71
CA THR A 553 48.13 50.77 -1.24
C THR A 553 49.18 50.31 -2.26
N ARG A 554 49.79 49.10 -2.10
CA ARG A 554 50.70 48.53 -3.10
C ARG A 554 49.95 48.12 -4.36
N ALA A 555 48.82 47.44 -4.23
CA ALA A 555 47.97 47.05 -5.35
C ALA A 555 47.46 48.27 -6.14
N TRP A 556 47.04 49.33 -5.44
CA TRP A 556 46.60 50.59 -6.06
C TRP A 556 47.71 51.22 -6.92
N ARG A 557 48.98 51.22 -6.45
CA ARG A 557 50.10 51.72 -7.24
C ARG A 557 50.31 50.92 -8.52
N VAL A 558 50.33 49.59 -8.44
CA VAL A 558 50.50 48.75 -9.63
C VAL A 558 49.39 49.01 -10.65
N LEU A 559 48.12 49.11 -10.20
CA LEU A 559 46.99 49.41 -11.09
C LEU A 559 47.08 50.79 -11.73
N ARG A 560 47.56 51.80 -10.98
CA ARG A 560 47.74 53.17 -11.47
C ARG A 560 48.87 53.24 -12.51
N ASP A 561 50.01 52.60 -12.23
CA ASP A 561 51.15 52.58 -13.14
C ASP A 561 50.83 51.83 -14.45
N SER A 562 49.96 50.81 -14.38
CA SER A 562 49.44 50.06 -15.56
C SER A 562 48.49 50.89 -16.43
N SER A 563 47.70 51.80 -15.83
CA SER A 563 46.77 52.68 -16.54
C SER A 563 47.49 53.88 -17.22
N THR A 564 48.55 54.40 -16.62
CA THR A 564 49.36 55.50 -17.19
C THR A 564 50.27 55.02 -18.34
N GLY A 565 50.60 53.73 -18.42
CA GLY A 565 51.41 53.14 -19.49
C GLY A 565 50.63 52.85 -20.81
N ARG A 566 49.33 52.87 -20.79
CA ARG A 566 48.47 52.62 -21.97
C ARG A 566 48.20 53.83 -22.87
N ASP A 567 48.38 55.06 -22.36
CA ASP A 567 48.13 56.29 -23.13
C ASP A 567 49.35 56.84 -23.89
N GLY A 568 50.51 56.12 -23.91
CA GLY A 568 51.75 56.60 -24.44
C GLY A 568 52.27 56.01 -25.75
N HIS A 569 51.56 55.08 -26.40
CA HIS A 569 52.02 54.51 -27.69
C HIS A 569 50.86 54.53 -28.73
N GLY A 570 50.64 55.71 -29.31
CA GLY A 570 50.07 55.83 -30.63
C GLY A 570 51.16 55.51 -31.69
N PRO A 571 50.88 54.68 -32.73
CA PRO A 571 51.91 54.39 -33.74
C PRO A 571 52.20 55.64 -34.58
N PRO A 572 53.47 55.86 -34.98
CA PRO A 572 53.81 56.99 -35.87
C PRO A 572 53.17 56.75 -37.24
N SER A 573 52.44 57.79 -37.70
CA SER A 573 51.92 57.89 -39.05
C SER A 573 53.08 57.81 -40.06
N THR A 574 53.23 56.74 -40.78
CA THR A 574 54.07 56.69 -42.00
C THR A 574 53.29 57.29 -43.16
N ALA A 575 53.58 58.50 -43.49
CA ALA A 575 53.22 59.10 -44.79
C ALA A 575 53.98 58.32 -45.89
N SER A 576 53.22 57.69 -46.77
CA SER A 576 53.71 57.13 -48.02
C SER A 576 53.61 58.19 -49.09
N THR A 577 54.73 58.62 -49.59
CA THR A 577 54.88 59.19 -50.94
C THR A 577 55.41 58.08 -51.85
N GLY A 578 54.68 57.83 -52.97
CA GLY A 578 55.08 57.03 -54.11
C GLY A 578 53.94 56.29 -54.73
#